data_7bd73d6184967bbdaf6c738a46308b92
#
_entry.id   7bd73d6184967bbdaf6c738a46308b92
#
_cell.length_a   1.000
_cell.length_b   1.000
_cell.length_c   1.000
_cell.angle_alpha   90.00
_cell.angle_beta   90.00
_cell.angle_gamma   90.00
#
_symmetry.space_group_name_H-M   'P 1'
#
loop_
_entity.id
_entity.type
_entity.pdbx_description
1 polymer ?
#
loop_
_entity_poly.entity_id
_entity_poly.type
_entity_poly.pdbx_seq_one_letter_code
_entity_poly.pdbx_strand_id
1 'polypeptide(L)'
;LKKLILALSISLASFVSGQIQDTVTVAPKKLYIKANALFLPVGILNAGLEYQLNKKMTIQGEIFISPWKSFAGKDAQVYMIGVDGRYYFKEAFKHWYVGANLSAARFIIQKYNYWGDGIYQYTPTSPIYNRADVYQDGYAIMLGAIVGYQFQLSEKWNMDLFFGAGTIQSFYKGHVHGLDVRYDDDGRDWNKSGEFLPYKGGIMISYKLR
;
A
#
# COMPACT_ATOMS: atom_id res chain seq x y z
N LEU A 1 18.25 13.08 -14.83
CA LEU A 1 17.97 12.28 -13.62
C LEU A 1 18.78 12.77 -12.41
N LYS A 2 20.14 12.90 -12.50
CA LYS A 2 21.00 13.38 -11.40
C LYS A 2 20.62 14.78 -10.88
N LYS A 3 20.23 15.71 -11.75
CA LYS A 3 19.80 17.07 -11.37
C LYS A 3 18.43 17.08 -10.65
N LEU A 4 17.53 16.15 -10.99
CA LEU A 4 16.21 15.99 -10.34
C LEU A 4 16.35 15.42 -8.91
N ILE A 5 17.24 14.46 -8.73
CA ILE A 5 17.55 13.88 -7.40
C ILE A 5 18.19 14.92 -6.49
N LEU A 6 19.08 15.77 -7.03
CA LEU A 6 19.71 16.85 -6.26
C LEU A 6 18.68 17.93 -5.86
N ALA A 7 17.73 18.28 -6.72
CA ALA A 7 16.67 19.23 -6.39
C ALA A 7 15.72 18.68 -5.32
N LEU A 8 15.40 17.37 -5.36
CA LEU A 8 14.57 16.72 -4.36
C LEU A 8 15.27 16.62 -3.00
N SER A 9 16.58 16.36 -2.98
CA SER A 9 17.36 16.33 -1.74
C SER A 9 17.54 17.71 -1.10
N ILE A 10 17.65 18.78 -1.89
CA ILE A 10 17.75 20.16 -1.39
C ILE A 10 16.40 20.62 -0.82
N SER A 11 15.27 20.27 -1.43
CA SER A 11 13.95 20.60 -0.90
C SER A 11 13.63 19.86 0.40
N LEU A 12 14.07 18.59 0.56
CA LEU A 12 13.96 17.89 1.85
C LEU A 12 14.84 18.51 2.95
N ALA A 13 16.04 18.98 2.61
CA ALA A 13 16.94 19.63 3.57
C ALA A 13 16.40 20.98 4.08
N SER A 14 15.67 21.71 3.24
CA SER A 14 15.09 23.03 3.60
C SER A 14 13.95 22.92 4.62
N PHE A 15 13.28 21.77 4.71
CA PHE A 15 12.24 21.52 5.73
C PHE A 15 12.79 21.22 7.13
N VAL A 16 14.09 20.92 7.26
CA VAL A 16 14.73 20.56 8.54
C VAL A 16 15.31 21.76 9.27
N SER A 17 15.55 22.89 8.59
CA SER A 17 16.33 24.02 9.13
C SER A 17 15.52 25.11 9.84
N GLY A 18 14.23 24.93 10.07
CA GLY A 18 13.32 25.93 10.66
C GLY A 18 12.98 25.68 12.13
N GLN A 19 13.92 25.27 12.99
CA GLN A 19 13.66 25.17 14.43
C GLN A 19 14.37 26.30 15.20
N ILE A 20 13.64 27.39 15.39
CA ILE A 20 13.96 28.39 16.42
C ILE A 20 13.78 27.71 17.79
N GLN A 21 14.83 27.73 18.58
CA GLN A 21 14.95 27.10 19.89
C GLN A 21 14.24 27.96 20.95
N ASP A 22 12.91 27.89 21.00
CA ASP A 22 12.19 28.26 22.20
C ASP A 22 12.25 27.08 23.18
N THR A 23 12.72 27.34 24.40
CA THR A 23 12.72 26.41 25.53
C THR A 23 11.29 26.19 26.06
N VAL A 24 10.41 25.76 25.19
CA VAL A 24 9.15 25.16 25.54
C VAL A 24 9.41 23.68 25.79
N THR A 25 9.09 23.17 26.96
CA THR A 25 9.04 21.72 27.25
C THR A 25 8.12 21.04 26.23
N VAL A 26 8.70 20.65 25.09
CA VAL A 26 7.97 19.98 24.03
C VAL A 26 7.59 18.60 24.55
N ALA A 27 6.31 18.38 24.78
CA ALA A 27 5.82 17.04 25.14
C ALA A 27 6.36 16.00 24.14
N PRO A 28 6.82 14.83 24.62
CA PRO A 28 7.46 13.83 23.75
C PRO A 28 6.50 13.43 22.64
N LYS A 29 7.00 13.44 21.40
CA LYS A 29 6.23 13.06 20.21
C LYS A 29 5.78 11.61 20.33
N LYS A 30 4.51 11.34 20.03
CA LYS A 30 3.90 10.02 20.17
C LYS A 30 4.34 9.10 19.02
N LEU A 31 4.55 7.83 19.35
CA LEU A 31 4.83 6.75 18.42
C LEU A 31 3.88 5.58 18.67
N TYR A 32 3.21 5.10 17.67
CA TYR A 32 2.31 3.96 17.72
C TYR A 32 2.79 2.84 16.80
N ILE A 33 2.69 1.60 17.27
CA ILE A 33 2.72 0.40 16.43
C ILE A 33 1.28 0.02 16.10
N LYS A 34 1.03 -0.44 14.88
CA LYS A 34 -0.31 -0.72 14.36
C LYS A 34 -0.34 -2.07 13.65
N ALA A 35 -1.47 -2.77 13.76
CA ALA A 35 -1.74 -3.99 12.98
C ALA A 35 -3.21 -4.01 12.53
N ASN A 36 -3.45 -4.51 11.32
CA ASN A 36 -4.78 -4.57 10.72
C ASN A 36 -5.53 -5.81 11.21
N ALA A 37 -6.55 -5.58 12.04
CA ALA A 37 -7.33 -6.65 12.67
C ALA A 37 -8.18 -7.45 11.67
N LEU A 38 -8.51 -6.90 10.49
CA LEU A 38 -9.26 -7.63 9.46
C LEU A 38 -8.40 -8.66 8.73
N PHE A 39 -7.12 -8.39 8.59
CA PHE A 39 -6.22 -9.24 7.80
C PHE A 39 -5.50 -10.31 8.62
N LEU A 40 -5.26 -10.07 9.91
CA LEU A 40 -4.58 -11.04 10.77
C LEU A 40 -5.26 -12.41 10.84
N PRO A 41 -6.60 -12.53 10.97
CA PRO A 41 -7.28 -13.82 11.04
C PRO A 41 -7.14 -14.67 9.77
N VAL A 42 -6.90 -14.04 8.62
CA VAL A 42 -6.69 -14.74 7.35
C VAL A 42 -5.21 -14.89 7.01
N GLY A 43 -4.30 -14.68 7.99
CA GLY A 43 -2.87 -14.90 7.82
C GLY A 43 -2.17 -13.89 6.91
N ILE A 44 -2.73 -12.69 6.78
CA ILE A 44 -2.11 -11.57 6.06
C ILE A 44 -1.58 -10.58 7.10
N LEU A 45 -0.29 -10.32 7.06
CA LEU A 45 0.34 -9.32 7.91
C LEU A 45 0.25 -7.94 7.26
N ASN A 46 -0.55 -7.04 7.87
CA ASN A 46 -0.51 -5.62 7.55
C ASN A 46 -0.24 -4.86 8.84
N ALA A 47 0.95 -4.32 8.97
CA ALA A 47 1.45 -3.66 10.17
C ALA A 47 2.20 -2.38 9.83
N GLY A 48 2.30 -1.45 10.78
CA GLY A 48 2.98 -0.19 10.58
C GLY A 48 3.40 0.49 11.87
N LEU A 49 4.19 1.55 11.69
CA LEU A 49 4.60 2.48 12.73
C LEU A 49 4.15 3.87 12.33
N GLU A 50 3.42 4.55 13.22
CA GLU A 50 2.96 5.91 13.00
C GLU A 50 3.59 6.86 14.02
N TYR A 51 4.31 7.86 13.51
CA TYR A 51 5.05 8.84 14.30
C TYR A 51 4.45 10.23 14.16
N GLN A 52 4.33 10.93 15.29
CA GLN A 52 3.83 12.30 15.37
C GLN A 52 4.90 13.29 14.87
N LEU A 53 4.59 14.05 13.82
CA LEU A 53 5.44 15.14 13.35
C LEU A 53 5.17 16.44 14.12
N ASN A 54 3.88 16.79 14.26
CA ASN A 54 3.41 17.97 15.00
C ASN A 54 2.02 17.71 15.60
N LYS A 55 1.34 18.77 16.08
CA LYS A 55 0.02 18.65 16.75
C LYS A 55 -1.06 18.03 15.87
N LYS A 56 -0.95 18.12 14.53
CA LYS A 56 -1.96 17.66 13.57
C LYS A 56 -1.44 16.72 12.49
N MET A 57 -0.14 16.51 12.40
CA MET A 57 0.44 15.70 11.31
C MET A 57 1.20 14.50 11.86
N THR A 58 1.07 13.39 11.16
CA THR A 58 1.84 12.17 11.39
C THR A 58 2.42 11.65 10.09
N ILE A 59 3.42 10.79 10.21
CA ILE A 59 3.94 9.96 9.15
C ILE A 59 3.82 8.50 9.58
N GLN A 60 3.35 7.63 8.69
CA GLN A 60 3.25 6.20 8.93
C GLN A 60 4.04 5.44 7.89
N GLY A 61 4.93 4.56 8.32
CA GLY A 61 5.50 3.51 7.48
C GLY A 61 4.72 2.21 7.70
N GLU A 62 4.48 1.44 6.64
CA GLU A 62 3.73 0.19 6.75
C GLU A 62 4.24 -0.87 5.80
N ILE A 63 3.97 -2.11 6.17
CA ILE A 63 4.16 -3.31 5.35
C ILE A 63 2.83 -4.04 5.19
N PHE A 64 2.67 -4.70 4.05
CA PHE A 64 1.58 -5.62 3.79
C PHE A 64 2.16 -6.89 3.17
N ILE A 65 1.91 -8.04 3.78
CA ILE A 65 2.43 -9.34 3.37
C ILE A 65 1.28 -10.32 3.30
N SER A 66 0.87 -10.64 2.08
CA SER A 66 -0.02 -11.76 1.77
C SER A 66 0.82 -12.89 1.16
N PRO A 67 1.09 -13.98 1.90
CA PRO A 67 1.97 -15.05 1.43
C PRO A 67 1.24 -16.11 0.61
N TRP A 68 -0.04 -15.94 0.35
CA TRP A 68 -0.91 -16.96 -0.20
C TRP A 68 -0.60 -17.28 -1.67
N LYS A 69 0.03 -18.44 -1.93
CA LYS A 69 0.13 -19.01 -3.29
C LYS A 69 -1.24 -19.39 -3.83
N SER A 70 -2.16 -19.78 -2.94
CA SER A 70 -3.55 -20.04 -3.28
C SER A 70 -4.45 -19.60 -2.14
N PHE A 71 -5.18 -18.51 -2.35
CA PHE A 71 -6.26 -18.04 -1.49
C PHE A 71 -7.59 -18.28 -2.20
N ALA A 72 -8.43 -19.19 -1.63
CA ALA A 72 -9.66 -19.65 -2.29
C ALA A 72 -9.43 -20.14 -3.73
N GLY A 73 -8.32 -20.84 -3.98
CA GLY A 73 -7.94 -21.35 -5.29
C GLY A 73 -7.33 -20.32 -6.25
N LYS A 74 -6.97 -19.12 -5.77
CA LYS A 74 -6.45 -18.01 -6.59
C LYS A 74 -5.12 -17.50 -6.07
N ASP A 75 -4.20 -17.15 -6.98
CA ASP A 75 -2.95 -16.53 -6.59
C ASP A 75 -3.20 -15.18 -5.94
N ALA A 76 -2.67 -15.00 -4.74
CA ALA A 76 -2.85 -13.79 -3.93
C ALA A 76 -1.59 -13.41 -3.15
N GLN A 77 -0.41 -13.61 -3.75
CA GLN A 77 0.85 -13.17 -3.14
C GLN A 77 1.08 -11.69 -3.40
N VAL A 78 1.13 -10.91 -2.33
CA VAL A 78 1.41 -9.48 -2.38
C VAL A 78 2.34 -9.09 -1.25
N TYR A 79 3.45 -8.47 -1.60
CA TYR A 79 4.43 -7.92 -0.67
C TYR A 79 4.54 -6.43 -0.94
N MET A 80 4.06 -5.60 -0.01
CA MET A 80 4.01 -4.15 -0.20
C MET A 80 4.70 -3.45 0.96
N ILE A 81 5.35 -2.34 0.63
CA ILE A 81 5.84 -1.34 1.57
C ILE A 81 5.24 0.01 1.19
N GLY A 82 4.86 0.80 2.18
CA GLY A 82 4.23 2.10 1.94
C GLY A 82 4.57 3.14 3.00
N VAL A 83 4.37 4.39 2.62
CA VAL A 83 4.46 5.54 3.50
C VAL A 83 3.23 6.41 3.33
N ASP A 84 2.60 6.80 4.45
CA ASP A 84 1.48 7.73 4.51
C ASP A 84 1.91 9.03 5.21
N GLY A 85 1.61 10.17 4.61
CA GLY A 85 1.52 11.44 5.31
C GLY A 85 0.08 11.72 5.68
N ARG A 86 -0.23 11.98 6.97
CA ARG A 86 -1.61 12.15 7.47
C ARG A 86 -1.78 13.51 8.12
N TYR A 87 -2.91 14.16 7.85
CA TYR A 87 -3.33 15.41 8.47
C TYR A 87 -4.63 15.19 9.23
N TYR A 88 -4.60 15.39 10.54
CA TYR A 88 -5.73 15.30 11.45
C TYR A 88 -6.42 16.65 11.61
N PHE A 89 -7.73 16.72 11.49
CA PHE A 89 -8.48 17.98 11.57
C PHE A 89 -8.44 18.59 12.99
N LYS A 90 -8.39 17.75 14.03
CA LYS A 90 -8.31 18.21 15.43
C LYS A 90 -6.91 18.03 16.03
N GLU A 91 -6.54 16.83 16.40
CA GLU A 91 -5.27 16.47 17.04
C GLU A 91 -4.77 15.16 16.45
N ALA A 92 -3.45 15.01 16.27
CA ALA A 92 -2.84 13.77 15.81
C ALA A 92 -3.29 12.56 16.64
N PHE A 93 -3.64 11.48 15.95
CA PHE A 93 -4.18 10.22 16.48
C PHE A 93 -5.61 10.31 17.03
N LYS A 94 -6.37 11.35 16.71
CA LYS A 94 -7.76 11.50 17.15
C LYS A 94 -8.67 11.99 16.04
N HIS A 95 -9.84 11.36 15.90
CA HIS A 95 -10.90 11.74 14.98
C HIS A 95 -10.51 11.63 13.50
N TRP A 96 -11.17 12.40 12.66
CA TRP A 96 -10.99 12.41 11.20
C TRP A 96 -9.61 12.88 10.77
N TYR A 97 -9.08 12.20 9.77
CA TYR A 97 -7.90 12.62 9.05
C TYR A 97 -8.03 12.36 7.54
N VAL A 98 -7.21 13.04 6.80
CA VAL A 98 -6.94 12.78 5.38
C VAL A 98 -5.43 12.63 5.19
N GLY A 99 -5.02 11.98 4.12
CA GLY A 99 -3.60 11.82 3.87
C GLY A 99 -3.30 11.45 2.43
N ALA A 100 -2.00 11.40 2.14
CA ALA A 100 -1.46 10.89 0.90
C ALA A 100 -0.64 9.63 1.18
N ASN A 101 -0.65 8.70 0.24
CA ASN A 101 0.08 7.45 0.30
C ASN A 101 0.97 7.30 -0.92
N LEU A 102 2.18 6.79 -0.69
CA LEU A 102 3.05 6.25 -1.72
C LEU A 102 3.46 4.84 -1.31
N SER A 103 3.24 3.87 -2.20
CA SER A 103 3.58 2.46 -1.93
C SER A 103 4.21 1.80 -3.15
N ALA A 104 4.99 0.75 -2.88
CA ALA A 104 5.53 -0.14 -3.90
C ALA A 104 5.20 -1.59 -3.51
N ALA A 105 4.86 -2.42 -4.49
CA ALA A 105 4.53 -3.81 -4.28
C ALA A 105 5.22 -4.74 -5.27
N ARG A 106 5.50 -5.96 -4.82
CA ARG A 106 5.79 -7.16 -5.61
C ARG A 106 4.57 -8.06 -5.50
N PHE A 107 4.09 -8.58 -6.61
CA PHE A 107 2.90 -9.42 -6.59
C PHE A 107 3.00 -10.62 -7.54
N ILE A 108 2.30 -11.69 -7.16
CA ILE A 108 1.88 -12.79 -8.03
C ILE A 108 0.40 -12.94 -7.75
N ILE A 109 -0.45 -12.53 -8.69
CA ILE A 109 -1.89 -12.48 -8.48
C ILE A 109 -2.66 -13.00 -9.68
N GLN A 110 -3.81 -13.57 -9.38
CA GLN A 110 -4.87 -13.78 -10.36
C GLN A 110 -5.94 -12.71 -10.15
N LYS A 111 -6.01 -11.73 -11.05
CA LYS A 111 -6.99 -10.64 -10.95
C LYS A 111 -8.43 -11.20 -10.97
N TYR A 112 -9.35 -10.48 -10.33
CA TYR A 112 -10.76 -10.88 -10.20
C TYR A 112 -11.45 -11.15 -11.55
N ASN A 113 -11.06 -10.48 -12.62
CA ASN A 113 -11.58 -10.70 -13.97
C ASN A 113 -11.12 -12.04 -14.58
N TYR A 114 -10.18 -12.75 -13.96
CA TYR A 114 -9.75 -14.09 -14.32
C TYR A 114 -10.35 -15.19 -13.42
N TRP A 115 -11.20 -14.85 -12.46
CA TRP A 115 -11.73 -15.80 -11.48
C TRP A 115 -12.84 -16.72 -12.03
N GLY A 116 -13.48 -16.32 -13.11
CA GLY A 116 -14.52 -17.16 -13.75
C GLY A 116 -13.94 -18.22 -14.68
N ASP A 117 -14.75 -19.23 -14.96
CA ASP A 117 -14.47 -20.20 -16.01
C ASP A 117 -14.55 -19.55 -17.39
N GLY A 118 -13.92 -20.15 -18.37
CA GLY A 118 -13.97 -19.72 -19.76
C GLY A 118 -12.59 -19.59 -20.38
N ILE A 119 -12.59 -19.08 -21.59
CA ILE A 119 -11.36 -18.89 -22.37
C ILE A 119 -10.77 -17.51 -22.14
N TYR A 120 -9.46 -17.46 -22.24
CA TYR A 120 -8.67 -16.23 -22.26
C TYR A 120 -7.78 -16.21 -23.49
N GLN A 121 -7.84 -15.12 -24.24
CA GLN A 121 -7.01 -14.88 -25.41
C GLN A 121 -6.50 -13.42 -25.33
N TYR A 122 -5.19 -13.24 -25.35
CA TYR A 122 -4.58 -11.92 -25.17
C TYR A 122 -4.77 -11.01 -26.37
N THR A 123 -4.54 -11.55 -27.56
CA THR A 123 -4.81 -10.90 -28.86
C THR A 123 -5.56 -11.87 -29.77
N PRO A 124 -6.23 -11.41 -30.82
CA PRO A 124 -6.93 -12.30 -31.77
C PRO A 124 -6.09 -13.40 -32.40
N THR A 125 -4.76 -13.25 -32.36
CA THR A 125 -3.79 -14.21 -32.94
C THR A 125 -3.04 -15.01 -31.88
N SER A 126 -3.20 -14.68 -30.56
CA SER A 126 -2.55 -15.41 -29.48
C SER A 126 -3.18 -16.78 -29.27
N PRO A 127 -2.46 -17.75 -28.66
CA PRO A 127 -3.05 -18.98 -28.18
C PRO A 127 -4.19 -18.74 -27.21
N ILE A 128 -5.12 -19.69 -27.15
CA ILE A 128 -6.26 -19.68 -26.22
C ILE A 128 -5.89 -20.49 -24.98
N TYR A 129 -6.15 -19.97 -23.81
CA TYR A 129 -5.91 -20.60 -22.52
C TYR A 129 -7.20 -20.66 -21.69
N ASN A 130 -7.23 -21.51 -20.68
CA ASN A 130 -8.27 -21.45 -19.67
C ASN A 130 -8.05 -20.20 -18.81
N ARG A 131 -9.09 -19.40 -18.62
CA ARG A 131 -9.04 -18.18 -17.82
C ARG A 131 -8.61 -18.45 -16.37
N ALA A 132 -9.01 -19.60 -15.82
CA ALA A 132 -8.64 -19.97 -14.47
C ALA A 132 -7.14 -20.25 -14.27
N ASP A 133 -6.38 -20.48 -15.34
CA ASP A 133 -4.96 -20.81 -15.28
C ASP A 133 -4.04 -19.60 -15.50
N VAL A 134 -4.59 -18.44 -15.91
CA VAL A 134 -3.77 -17.24 -16.17
C VAL A 134 -3.57 -16.42 -14.90
N TYR A 135 -2.33 -15.98 -14.68
CA TYR A 135 -1.94 -15.12 -13.56
C TYR A 135 -0.90 -14.08 -13.97
N GLN A 136 -0.69 -13.09 -13.13
CA GLN A 136 0.25 -12.02 -13.36
C GLN A 136 1.32 -12.00 -12.27
N ASP A 137 2.56 -11.87 -12.69
CA ASP A 137 3.75 -11.73 -11.86
C ASP A 137 4.39 -10.37 -12.16
N GLY A 138 4.56 -9.51 -11.16
CA GLY A 138 5.03 -8.16 -11.41
C GLY A 138 5.26 -7.29 -10.20
N TYR A 139 5.45 -6.01 -10.50
CA TYR A 139 5.65 -4.93 -9.53
C TYR A 139 4.64 -3.83 -9.78
N ALA A 140 4.30 -3.10 -8.72
CA ALA A 140 3.42 -1.93 -8.83
C ALA A 140 3.96 -0.77 -8.01
N ILE A 141 3.70 0.44 -8.50
CA ILE A 141 3.85 1.70 -7.76
C ILE A 141 2.46 2.29 -7.60
N MET A 142 2.12 2.70 -6.39
CA MET A 142 0.81 3.22 -6.04
C MET A 142 0.95 4.60 -5.43
N LEU A 143 0.13 5.54 -5.91
CA LEU A 143 0.01 6.89 -5.37
C LEU A 143 -1.46 7.19 -5.15
N GLY A 144 -1.84 7.55 -3.94
CA GLY A 144 -3.24 7.77 -3.64
C GLY A 144 -3.50 8.66 -2.44
N ALA A 145 -4.79 8.82 -2.16
CA ALA A 145 -5.30 9.50 -0.99
C ALA A 145 -5.89 8.49 -0.01
N ILE A 146 -5.84 8.85 1.26
CA ILE A 146 -6.46 8.10 2.35
C ILE A 146 -7.36 9.01 3.17
N VAL A 147 -8.42 8.44 3.69
CA VAL A 147 -9.30 9.05 4.67
C VAL A 147 -9.52 8.05 5.80
N GLY A 148 -9.60 8.53 7.02
CA GLY A 148 -9.86 7.64 8.15
C GLY A 148 -10.36 8.37 9.36
N TYR A 149 -10.78 7.57 10.33
CA TYR A 149 -11.21 8.03 11.63
C TYR A 149 -10.55 7.23 12.73
N GLN A 150 -9.83 7.91 13.61
CA GLN A 150 -9.13 7.29 14.72
C GLN A 150 -9.88 7.49 16.03
N PHE A 151 -10.23 6.35 16.65
CA PHE A 151 -10.88 6.26 17.96
C PHE A 151 -9.83 6.06 19.04
N GLN A 152 -9.87 6.84 20.10
CA GLN A 152 -9.09 6.58 21.29
C GLN A 152 -9.86 5.60 22.19
N LEU A 153 -9.37 4.36 22.32
CA LEU A 153 -9.99 3.33 23.16
C LEU A 153 -9.53 3.44 24.60
N SER A 154 -8.27 3.82 24.81
CA SER A 154 -7.69 4.08 26.13
C SER A 154 -6.48 5.03 25.99
N GLU A 155 -5.72 5.25 27.06
CA GLU A 155 -4.49 6.06 27.03
C GLU A 155 -3.41 5.49 26.09
N LYS A 156 -3.40 4.17 25.91
CA LYS A 156 -2.39 3.46 25.10
C LYS A 156 -2.94 2.83 23.83
N TRP A 157 -4.25 2.62 23.73
CA TRP A 157 -4.87 1.90 22.62
C TRP A 157 -5.75 2.79 21.77
N ASN A 158 -5.56 2.73 20.47
CA ASN A 158 -6.42 3.36 19.47
C ASN A 158 -6.91 2.33 18.45
N MET A 159 -8.05 2.63 17.85
CA MET A 159 -8.58 1.93 16.67
C MET A 159 -8.69 2.94 15.53
N ASP A 160 -8.22 2.56 14.34
CA ASP A 160 -8.17 3.41 13.14
C ASP A 160 -8.95 2.72 12.02
N LEU A 161 -10.09 3.30 11.65
CA LEU A 161 -10.85 2.90 10.45
C LEU A 161 -10.37 3.74 9.30
N PHE A 162 -9.92 3.10 8.22
CA PHE A 162 -9.37 3.83 7.09
C PHE A 162 -9.71 3.20 5.75
N PHE A 163 -9.69 4.05 4.73
CA PHE A 163 -9.87 3.68 3.34
C PHE A 163 -8.97 4.53 2.46
N GLY A 164 -8.40 3.93 1.43
CA GLY A 164 -7.52 4.60 0.48
C GLY A 164 -7.72 4.10 -0.94
N ALA A 165 -7.65 5.04 -1.86
CA ALA A 165 -7.74 4.79 -3.29
C ALA A 165 -6.77 5.69 -4.05
N GLY A 166 -6.39 5.27 -5.23
CA GLY A 166 -5.46 6.03 -6.07
C GLY A 166 -5.07 5.31 -7.34
N THR A 167 -4.02 5.83 -7.96
CA THR A 167 -3.46 5.26 -9.18
C THR A 167 -2.48 4.14 -8.86
N ILE A 168 -2.61 3.04 -9.57
CA ILE A 168 -1.71 1.90 -9.52
C ILE A 168 -1.07 1.75 -10.89
N GLN A 169 0.24 1.93 -10.97
CA GLN A 169 1.01 1.63 -12.17
C GLN A 169 1.70 0.29 -11.98
N SER A 170 1.23 -0.72 -12.70
CA SER A 170 1.78 -2.08 -12.66
C SER A 170 2.69 -2.35 -13.86
N PHE A 171 3.74 -3.14 -13.62
CA PHE A 171 4.64 -3.71 -14.61
C PHE A 171 4.66 -5.21 -14.37
N TYR A 172 4.20 -6.00 -15.35
CA TYR A 172 3.97 -7.42 -15.12
C TYR A 172 4.28 -8.27 -16.35
N LYS A 173 4.41 -9.57 -16.11
CA LYS A 173 4.42 -10.65 -17.07
C LYS A 173 3.22 -11.54 -16.81
N GLY A 174 2.51 -11.90 -17.87
CA GLY A 174 1.38 -12.82 -17.80
C GLY A 174 1.85 -14.25 -18.00
N HIS A 175 1.47 -15.15 -17.09
CA HIS A 175 1.86 -16.56 -17.11
C HIS A 175 0.63 -17.47 -17.11
N VAL A 176 0.85 -18.75 -17.45
CA VAL A 176 -0.17 -19.78 -17.45
C VAL A 176 0.30 -20.91 -16.54
N HIS A 177 -0.52 -21.30 -15.56
CA HIS A 177 -0.22 -22.43 -14.68
C HIS A 177 0.02 -23.72 -15.46
N GLY A 178 1.06 -24.46 -15.07
CA GLY A 178 1.42 -25.72 -15.70
C GLY A 178 2.12 -25.61 -17.05
N LEU A 179 2.30 -24.40 -17.57
CA LEU A 179 3.00 -24.13 -18.82
C LEU A 179 4.13 -23.12 -18.59
N ASP A 180 5.29 -23.38 -19.20
CA ASP A 180 6.41 -22.43 -19.18
C ASP A 180 6.27 -21.44 -20.36
N VAL A 181 5.13 -20.74 -20.38
CA VAL A 181 4.82 -19.77 -21.46
C VAL A 181 4.25 -18.48 -20.88
N ARG A 182 4.47 -17.39 -21.57
CA ARG A 182 3.79 -16.13 -21.34
C ARG A 182 2.60 -16.00 -22.28
N TYR A 183 1.41 -15.71 -21.72
CA TYR A 183 0.22 -15.45 -22.55
C TYR A 183 0.26 -14.06 -23.19
N ASP A 184 1.06 -13.16 -22.65
CA ASP A 184 1.18 -11.75 -23.02
C ASP A 184 2.49 -11.42 -23.76
N ASP A 185 3.15 -12.44 -24.34
CA ASP A 185 4.39 -12.25 -25.07
C ASP A 185 4.14 -11.61 -26.43
N ASP A 186 4.53 -10.35 -26.55
CA ASP A 186 4.47 -9.54 -27.75
C ASP A 186 5.85 -8.91 -28.07
N GLY A 187 6.92 -9.51 -27.55
CA GLY A 187 8.30 -9.03 -27.69
C GLY A 187 8.70 -7.95 -26.68
N ARG A 188 7.81 -7.59 -25.74
CA ARG A 188 8.13 -6.68 -24.64
C ARG A 188 8.57 -7.43 -23.39
N ASP A 189 9.59 -6.91 -22.70
CA ASP A 189 10.03 -7.48 -21.42
C ASP A 189 8.94 -7.40 -20.35
N TRP A 190 8.18 -6.30 -20.32
CA TRP A 190 7.13 -6.04 -19.33
C TRP A 190 5.91 -5.42 -19.98
N ASN A 191 4.74 -5.94 -19.62
CA ASN A 191 3.48 -5.26 -19.85
C ASN A 191 3.25 -4.18 -18.79
N LYS A 192 2.37 -3.22 -19.11
CA LYS A 192 2.01 -2.09 -18.24
C LYS A 192 0.50 -2.00 -18.11
N SER A 193 0.05 -1.70 -16.91
CA SER A 193 -1.35 -1.41 -16.62
C SER A 193 -1.42 -0.22 -15.68
N GLY A 194 -2.23 0.78 -16.03
CA GLY A 194 -2.56 1.92 -15.17
C GLY A 194 -4.02 1.83 -14.78
N GLU A 195 -4.29 1.75 -13.48
CA GLU A 195 -5.66 1.61 -12.96
C GLU A 195 -5.88 2.59 -11.81
N PHE A 196 -7.11 3.06 -11.64
CA PHE A 196 -7.51 3.79 -10.44
C PHE A 196 -8.43 2.89 -9.61
N LEU A 197 -7.95 2.46 -8.46
CA LEU A 197 -8.62 1.45 -7.63
C LEU A 197 -8.52 1.81 -6.13
N PRO A 198 -9.49 1.33 -5.31
CA PRO A 198 -9.25 1.15 -3.89
C PRO A 198 -8.21 0.04 -3.70
N TYR A 199 -7.14 0.34 -2.97
CA TYR A 199 -6.07 -0.64 -2.73
C TYR A 199 -5.65 -0.75 -1.28
N LYS A 200 -6.31 0.01 -0.40
CA LYS A 200 -5.90 0.16 0.97
C LYS A 200 -7.13 0.38 1.85
N GLY A 201 -7.21 -0.32 2.98
CA GLY A 201 -8.30 -0.14 3.91
C GLY A 201 -8.30 -1.14 5.05
N GLY A 202 -9.11 -0.89 6.06
CA GLY A 202 -9.26 -1.82 7.16
C GLY A 202 -9.48 -1.18 8.51
N ILE A 203 -9.24 -2.00 9.53
CA ILE A 203 -9.33 -1.65 10.94
C ILE A 203 -7.95 -1.88 11.58
N MET A 204 -7.20 -0.82 11.80
CA MET A 204 -5.92 -0.92 12.52
C MET A 204 -6.15 -0.79 14.02
N ILE A 205 -5.65 -1.74 14.79
CA ILE A 205 -5.47 -1.61 16.23
C ILE A 205 -4.06 -1.08 16.48
N SER A 206 -3.95 -0.05 17.30
CA SER A 206 -2.70 0.67 17.52
C SER A 206 -2.36 0.69 19.00
N TYR A 207 -1.10 0.46 19.33
CA TYR A 207 -0.57 0.56 20.67
C TYR A 207 0.49 1.66 20.76
N LYS A 208 0.33 2.54 21.74
CA LYS A 208 1.26 3.65 22.00
C LYS A 208 2.55 3.12 22.63
N LEU A 209 3.67 3.32 21.95
CA LEU A 209 5.01 2.95 22.44
C LEU A 209 5.64 4.10 23.25
N ARG A 210 5.34 5.34 22.86
CA ARG A 210 5.87 6.55 23.53
C ARG A 210 4.86 7.68 23.45
#